data_47181957efab70cde85aa415edc75b33
#
_entry.id   47181957efab70cde85aa415edc75b33
#
_cell.length_a   1.000
_cell.length_b   1.000
_cell.length_c   1.000
_cell.angle_alpha   90.00
_cell.angle_beta   90.00
_cell.angle_gamma   90.00
#
_symmetry.space_group_name_H-M   'P 1'
#
loop_
_entity.id
_entity.type
_entity.pdbx_description
1 polymer ?
#
loop_
_entity_poly.entity_id
_entity_poly.type
_entity_poly.pdbx_seq_one_letter_code
_entity_poly.pdbx_strand_id
1 'polypeptide(L)'
;ICSKYGIDLVLLSTPTTPTERARQIALNTKGFVYLVSVTGVTGMQTNVASRVEELVADLRKVTDEPIAVGFGVSNAGHAKQIVNWGADGVIVGSALVRALGEAASEEEGLKAFEEKAKEIRSGACRD
;
A
#
# COMPACT_ATOMS: atom_id res chain seq x y z
N ILE A 1 -19.54 3.47 -16.50
CA ILE A 1 -20.57 2.59 -15.89
C ILE A 1 -20.50 2.74 -14.36
N CYS A 2 -19.35 2.57 -13.72
CA CYS A 2 -19.21 2.62 -12.25
C CYS A 2 -19.85 3.89 -11.65
N SER A 3 -19.50 5.05 -12.16
CA SER A 3 -20.01 6.35 -11.69
C SER A 3 -21.55 6.46 -11.72
N LYS A 4 -22.19 5.80 -12.70
CA LYS A 4 -23.66 5.76 -12.80
C LYS A 4 -24.31 5.06 -11.61
N TYR A 5 -23.58 4.15 -10.95
CA TYR A 5 -24.06 3.36 -9.82
C TYR A 5 -23.44 3.78 -8.49
N GLY A 6 -22.75 4.92 -8.43
CA GLY A 6 -22.12 5.41 -7.22
C GLY A 6 -20.95 4.54 -6.73
N ILE A 7 -20.29 3.84 -7.65
CA ILE A 7 -19.15 2.95 -7.35
C ILE A 7 -17.86 3.67 -7.75
N ASP A 8 -16.95 3.81 -6.81
CA ASP A 8 -15.61 4.32 -7.05
C ASP A 8 -14.74 3.24 -7.69
N LEU A 9 -14.05 3.61 -8.76
CA LEU A 9 -13.15 2.72 -9.48
C LEU A 9 -11.70 2.98 -9.03
N VAL A 10 -11.21 2.13 -8.13
CA VAL A 10 -9.83 2.14 -7.68
C VAL A 10 -8.95 1.46 -8.73
N LEU A 11 -8.02 2.22 -9.31
CA LEU A 11 -7.07 1.71 -10.31
C LEU A 11 -5.70 1.46 -9.69
N LEU A 12 -4.99 0.49 -10.29
CA LEU A 12 -3.70 0.02 -9.82
C LEU A 12 -2.56 0.55 -10.66
N SER A 13 -1.48 0.97 -10.00
CA SER A 13 -0.18 1.27 -10.61
C SER A 13 0.92 0.45 -9.95
N THR A 14 2.01 0.22 -10.66
CA THR A 14 3.17 -0.55 -10.17
C THR A 14 4.46 0.22 -10.45
N PRO A 15 5.60 -0.10 -9.79
CA PRO A 15 6.89 0.51 -10.10
C PRO A 15 7.36 0.31 -11.54
N THR A 16 6.83 -0.70 -12.23
CA THR A 16 7.12 -0.96 -13.66
C THR A 16 6.16 -0.28 -14.61
N THR A 17 5.11 0.38 -14.11
CA THR A 17 4.17 1.14 -14.93
C THR A 17 4.89 2.36 -15.52
N PRO A 18 4.87 2.57 -16.86
CA PRO A 18 5.42 3.76 -17.47
C PRO A 18 4.77 5.03 -16.90
N THR A 19 5.56 6.09 -16.71
CA THR A 19 5.14 7.33 -16.05
C THR A 19 3.85 7.91 -16.65
N GLU A 20 3.75 7.99 -17.98
CA GLU A 20 2.54 8.51 -18.63
C GLU A 20 1.31 7.63 -18.37
N ARG A 21 1.49 6.31 -18.31
CA ARG A 21 0.42 5.38 -17.97
C ARG A 21 0.01 5.54 -16.49
N ALA A 22 0.95 5.73 -15.58
CA ALA A 22 0.68 5.97 -14.17
C ALA A 22 -0.13 7.27 -13.98
N ARG A 23 0.18 8.33 -14.74
CA ARG A 23 -0.59 9.57 -14.74
C ARG A 23 -2.04 9.34 -15.20
N GLN A 24 -2.24 8.60 -16.29
CA GLN A 24 -3.59 8.27 -16.78
C GLN A 24 -4.39 7.45 -15.76
N ILE A 25 -3.74 6.53 -15.07
CA ILE A 25 -4.34 5.76 -13.97
C ILE A 25 -4.79 6.72 -12.85
N ALA A 26 -3.91 7.61 -12.40
CA ALA A 26 -4.22 8.57 -11.33
C ALA A 26 -5.39 9.50 -11.68
N LEU A 27 -5.44 10.01 -12.92
CA LEU A 27 -6.51 10.89 -13.38
C LEU A 27 -7.87 10.20 -13.54
N ASN A 28 -7.88 8.89 -13.73
CA ASN A 28 -9.11 8.12 -13.96
C ASN A 28 -9.52 7.29 -12.72
N THR A 29 -8.72 7.27 -11.67
CA THR A 29 -9.07 6.61 -10.41
C THR A 29 -10.09 7.43 -9.63
N LYS A 30 -10.87 6.76 -8.77
CA LYS A 30 -11.75 7.37 -7.78
C LYS A 30 -11.59 6.66 -6.45
N GLY A 31 -11.65 7.42 -5.37
CA GLY A 31 -11.47 6.90 -4.01
C GLY A 31 -10.01 6.91 -3.58
N PHE A 32 -9.13 6.16 -4.24
CA PHE A 32 -7.67 6.21 -4.03
C PHE A 32 -6.91 5.54 -5.18
N VAL A 33 -5.64 5.90 -5.35
CA VAL A 33 -4.71 5.18 -6.25
C VAL A 33 -4.08 4.03 -5.48
N TYR A 34 -4.22 2.80 -5.97
CA TYR A 34 -3.56 1.64 -5.38
C TYR A 34 -2.19 1.42 -6.03
N LEU A 35 -1.13 1.79 -5.33
CA LEU A 35 0.24 1.53 -5.76
C LEU A 35 0.70 0.16 -5.24
N VAL A 36 0.71 -0.82 -6.14
CA VAL A 36 1.13 -2.19 -5.83
C VAL A 36 2.62 -2.33 -6.10
N SER A 37 3.37 -2.74 -5.10
CA SER A 37 4.74 -3.17 -5.31
C SER A 37 4.82 -4.67 -5.55
N VAL A 38 5.42 -5.03 -6.67
CA VAL A 38 5.73 -6.43 -6.98
C VAL A 38 7.08 -6.78 -6.38
N THR A 39 7.13 -7.16 -5.12
CA THR A 39 8.34 -7.70 -4.50
C THR A 39 8.18 -9.17 -4.23
N GLY A 40 8.45 -9.97 -5.25
CA GLY A 40 8.67 -11.40 -5.12
C GLY A 40 10.14 -11.80 -5.20
N VAL A 41 11.09 -10.85 -5.20
CA VAL A 41 12.53 -11.17 -5.40
C VAL A 41 13.36 -10.54 -4.29
N THR A 42 13.77 -11.36 -3.38
CA THR A 42 14.83 -11.10 -2.40
C THR A 42 16.10 -10.66 -3.12
N GLY A 43 16.53 -9.42 -2.94
CA GLY A 43 17.80 -8.91 -3.50
C GLY A 43 17.76 -7.55 -4.20
N MET A 44 16.58 -7.01 -4.54
CA MET A 44 16.46 -5.69 -5.20
C MET A 44 15.69 -4.65 -4.35
N GLN A 45 15.73 -4.76 -3.03
CA GLN A 45 14.89 -3.96 -2.12
C GLN A 45 15.16 -2.45 -2.21
N THR A 46 16.40 -2.02 -2.34
CA THR A 46 16.76 -0.60 -2.40
C THR A 46 16.27 0.08 -3.68
N ASN A 47 16.46 -0.54 -4.84
CA ASN A 47 16.03 0.03 -6.12
C ASN A 47 14.49 0.12 -6.24
N VAL A 48 13.77 -0.85 -5.69
CA VAL A 48 12.30 -0.85 -5.70
C VAL A 48 11.76 0.20 -4.73
N ALA A 49 12.34 0.35 -3.55
CA ALA A 49 11.95 1.36 -2.57
C ALA A 49 12.09 2.77 -3.14
N SER A 50 13.24 3.11 -3.73
CA SER A 50 13.46 4.41 -4.39
C SER A 50 12.48 4.66 -5.52
N ARG A 51 12.16 3.62 -6.30
CA ARG A 51 11.20 3.74 -7.40
C ARG A 51 9.77 3.96 -6.91
N VAL A 52 9.38 3.36 -5.79
CA VAL A 52 8.07 3.59 -5.17
C VAL A 52 7.97 5.03 -4.65
N GLU A 53 9.00 5.54 -3.97
CA GLU A 53 9.07 6.91 -3.49
C GLU A 53 8.95 7.92 -4.65
N GLU A 54 9.73 7.75 -5.72
CA GLU A 54 9.64 8.58 -6.92
C GLU A 54 8.22 8.55 -7.52
N LEU A 55 7.62 7.37 -7.62
CA LEU A 55 6.29 7.22 -8.21
C LEU A 55 5.21 7.86 -7.34
N VAL A 56 5.29 7.76 -6.02
CA VAL A 56 4.38 8.49 -5.10
C VAL A 56 4.51 10.00 -5.33
N ALA A 57 5.74 10.52 -5.40
CA ALA A 57 5.98 11.94 -5.64
C ALA A 57 5.46 12.40 -7.01
N ASP A 58 5.60 11.58 -8.05
CA ASP A 58 5.09 11.90 -9.39
C ASP A 58 3.56 11.83 -9.48
N LEU A 59 2.94 10.85 -8.84
CA LEU A 59 1.48 10.74 -8.77
C LEU A 59 0.88 11.94 -8.02
N ARG A 60 1.53 12.37 -6.94
CA ARG A 60 1.07 13.53 -6.15
C ARG A 60 1.03 14.84 -6.94
N LYS A 61 1.83 14.97 -7.99
CA LYS A 61 1.81 16.15 -8.90
C LYS A 61 0.58 16.19 -9.81
N VAL A 62 -0.13 15.08 -9.96
CA VAL A 62 -1.19 14.93 -10.99
C VAL A 62 -2.54 14.55 -10.41
N THR A 63 -2.62 14.19 -9.12
CA THR A 63 -3.89 13.83 -8.46
C THR A 63 -3.91 14.23 -6.99
N ASP A 64 -5.08 14.68 -6.54
CA ASP A 64 -5.40 14.91 -5.13
C ASP A 64 -6.03 13.69 -4.47
N GLU A 65 -6.33 12.63 -5.24
CA GLU A 65 -6.85 11.38 -4.69
C GLU A 65 -5.81 10.75 -3.75
N PRO A 66 -6.25 10.14 -2.63
CA PRO A 66 -5.35 9.44 -1.72
C PRO A 66 -4.52 8.37 -2.43
N ILE A 67 -3.28 8.18 -2.01
CA ILE A 67 -2.39 7.14 -2.52
C ILE A 67 -2.17 6.11 -1.42
N ALA A 68 -2.60 4.87 -1.65
CA ALA A 68 -2.38 3.75 -0.76
C ALA A 68 -1.34 2.79 -1.36
N VAL A 69 -0.33 2.43 -0.57
CA VAL A 69 0.79 1.61 -1.02
C VAL A 69 0.73 0.22 -0.40
N GLY A 70 0.69 -0.81 -1.24
CA GLY A 70 0.81 -2.20 -0.85
C GLY A 70 2.20 -2.74 -1.19
N PHE A 71 3.10 -2.73 -0.22
CA PHE A 71 4.51 -3.07 -0.41
C PHE A 71 5.00 -4.00 0.68
N GLY A 72 4.65 -5.28 0.65
CA GLY A 72 5.22 -6.27 1.59
C GLY A 72 5.30 -5.78 3.04
N VAL A 73 4.39 -4.90 3.46
CA VAL A 73 4.38 -4.28 4.77
C VAL A 73 4.18 -5.36 5.82
N SER A 74 5.13 -5.52 6.71
CA SER A 74 5.12 -6.55 7.73
C SER A 74 5.38 -6.04 9.15
N ASN A 75 5.72 -4.76 9.31
CA ASN A 75 5.99 -4.14 10.60
C ASN A 75 5.77 -2.62 10.55
N ALA A 76 5.81 -1.98 11.72
CA ALA A 76 5.65 -0.52 11.88
C ALA A 76 6.69 0.29 11.09
N GLY A 77 7.94 -0.18 11.01
CA GLY A 77 9.01 0.50 10.27
C GLY A 77 8.72 0.63 8.79
N HIS A 78 8.21 -0.44 8.16
CA HIS A 78 7.79 -0.42 6.76
C HIS A 78 6.62 0.55 6.55
N ALA A 79 5.63 0.55 7.45
CA ALA A 79 4.50 1.46 7.37
C ALA A 79 4.96 2.93 7.49
N LYS A 80 5.82 3.24 8.45
CA LYS A 80 6.39 4.58 8.64
C LYS A 80 7.16 5.06 7.41
N GLN A 81 7.96 4.19 6.80
CA GLN A 81 8.70 4.50 5.59
C GLN A 81 7.78 4.91 4.43
N ILE A 82 6.71 4.16 4.20
CA ILE A 82 5.72 4.44 3.15
C ILE A 82 5.01 5.78 3.39
N VAL A 83 4.62 6.06 4.62
CA VAL A 83 4.00 7.34 4.99
C VAL A 83 4.99 8.51 4.79
N ASN A 84 6.26 8.31 5.09
CA ASN A 84 7.31 9.31 4.86
C ASN A 84 7.55 9.60 3.37
N TRP A 85 7.28 8.67 2.47
CA TRP A 85 7.29 8.90 1.01
C TRP A 85 6.11 9.76 0.54
N GLY A 86 5.16 10.10 1.42
CA GLY A 86 3.98 10.91 1.11
C GLY A 86 2.73 10.11 0.74
N ALA A 87 2.73 8.80 0.96
CA ALA A 87 1.52 8.00 0.84
C ALA A 87 0.52 8.31 1.97
N ASP A 88 -0.77 8.19 1.68
CA ASP A 88 -1.85 8.44 2.64
C ASP A 88 -2.25 7.19 3.42
N GLY A 89 -1.89 6.02 2.90
CA GLY A 89 -2.20 4.76 3.56
C GLY A 89 -1.30 3.61 3.14
N VAL A 90 -1.34 2.54 3.93
CA VAL A 90 -0.66 1.28 3.66
C VAL A 90 -1.67 0.15 3.52
N ILE A 91 -1.42 -0.75 2.58
CA ILE A 91 -2.24 -1.94 2.37
C ILE A 91 -1.44 -3.16 2.79
N VAL A 92 -2.02 -3.94 3.71
CA VAL A 92 -1.37 -5.11 4.33
C VAL A 92 -2.24 -6.33 4.15
N GLY A 93 -1.68 -7.37 3.57
CA GLY A 93 -2.37 -8.66 3.37
C GLY A 93 -1.61 -9.80 4.05
N SER A 94 -0.56 -10.27 3.41
CA SER A 94 0.14 -11.51 3.79
C SER A 94 0.65 -11.55 5.23
N ALA A 95 1.08 -10.41 5.79
CA ALA A 95 1.55 -10.36 7.18
C ALA A 95 0.41 -10.65 8.18
N LEU A 96 -0.79 -10.14 7.91
CA LEU A 96 -1.97 -10.37 8.74
C LEU A 96 -2.51 -11.81 8.58
N VAL A 97 -2.58 -12.29 7.33
CA VAL A 97 -2.98 -13.68 7.06
C VAL A 97 -2.03 -14.67 7.72
N ARG A 98 -0.72 -14.39 7.70
CA ARG A 98 0.28 -15.22 8.36
C ARG A 98 0.09 -15.23 9.87
N ALA A 99 -0.09 -14.06 10.51
CA ALA A 99 -0.33 -13.98 11.95
C ALA A 99 -1.54 -14.80 12.38
N LEU A 100 -2.59 -14.83 11.56
CA LEU A 100 -3.77 -15.66 11.80
C LEU A 100 -3.49 -17.15 11.60
N GLY A 101 -2.77 -17.52 10.53
CA GLY A 101 -2.58 -18.91 10.10
C GLY A 101 -1.50 -19.68 10.84
N GLU A 102 -0.55 -19.02 11.50
CA GLU A 102 0.53 -19.65 12.27
C GLU A 102 0.17 -19.90 13.73
N ALA A 103 -0.99 -19.43 14.20
CA ALA A 103 -1.44 -19.61 15.56
C ALA A 103 -1.94 -21.04 15.83
N ALA A 104 -1.80 -21.50 17.06
CA ALA A 104 -2.21 -22.85 17.47
C ALA A 104 -3.73 -23.00 17.68
N SER A 105 -4.44 -21.87 17.85
CA SER A 105 -5.90 -21.83 17.99
C SER A 105 -6.50 -20.59 17.34
N GLU A 106 -7.80 -20.59 17.09
CA GLU A 106 -8.54 -19.45 16.54
C GLU A 106 -8.42 -18.21 17.44
N GLU A 107 -8.54 -18.37 18.75
CA GLU A 107 -8.44 -17.28 19.72
C GLU A 107 -7.04 -16.64 19.71
N GLU A 108 -5.98 -17.46 19.72
CA GLU A 108 -4.60 -16.98 19.59
C GLU A 108 -4.37 -16.29 18.25
N GLY A 109 -4.95 -16.81 17.17
CA GLY A 109 -4.86 -16.23 15.83
C GLY A 109 -5.49 -14.84 15.75
N LEU A 110 -6.68 -14.68 16.30
CA LEU A 110 -7.35 -13.37 16.35
C LEU A 110 -6.55 -12.35 17.18
N LYS A 111 -5.99 -12.78 18.31
CA LYS A 111 -5.12 -11.92 19.12
C LYS A 111 -3.85 -11.52 18.39
N ALA A 112 -3.17 -12.46 17.76
CA ALA A 112 -1.97 -12.20 16.98
C ALA A 112 -2.25 -11.26 15.77
N PHE A 113 -3.40 -11.43 15.11
CA PHE A 113 -3.86 -10.54 14.06
C PHE A 113 -4.08 -9.11 14.57
N GLU A 114 -4.77 -8.96 15.69
CA GLU A 114 -5.04 -7.65 16.30
C GLU A 114 -3.74 -6.95 16.72
N GLU A 115 -2.82 -7.67 17.37
CA GLU A 115 -1.52 -7.14 17.77
C GLU A 115 -0.69 -6.69 16.56
N LYS A 116 -0.66 -7.50 15.50
CA LYS A 116 0.02 -7.17 14.26
C LYS A 116 -0.59 -5.96 13.56
N ALA A 117 -1.92 -5.85 13.53
CA ALA A 117 -2.61 -4.70 12.96
C ALA A 117 -2.31 -3.41 13.76
N LYS A 118 -2.30 -3.48 15.09
CA LYS A 118 -1.93 -2.36 15.97
C LYS A 118 -0.48 -1.93 15.77
N GLU A 119 0.46 -2.89 15.68
CA GLU A 119 1.86 -2.62 15.40
C GLU A 119 2.02 -1.84 14.09
N ILE A 120 1.44 -2.33 13.00
CA ILE A 120 1.56 -1.69 11.68
C ILE A 120 0.90 -0.31 11.69
N ARG A 121 -0.27 -0.19 12.30
CA ARG A 121 -0.98 1.10 12.45
C ARG A 121 -0.12 2.15 13.16
N SER A 122 0.63 1.76 14.20
CA SER A 122 1.48 2.71 14.93
C SER A 122 2.55 3.35 14.04
N GLY A 123 3.04 2.65 13.02
CA GLY A 123 3.95 3.21 12.02
C GLY A 123 3.26 4.02 10.93
N ALA A 124 1.98 3.77 10.67
CA ALA A 124 1.21 4.47 9.64
C ALA A 124 0.60 5.81 10.12
N CYS A 125 0.58 6.08 11.43
CA CYS A 125 0.11 7.37 11.95
C CYS A 125 1.16 8.45 11.66
N ARG A 126 0.70 9.57 11.09
CA ARG A 126 1.50 10.81 11.03
C ARG A 126 1.44 11.46 12.42
N ASP A 127 2.59 11.83 12.95
CA ASP A 127 2.70 12.61 14.20
C ASP A 127 2.11 14.01 14.01
#